data_56c85d4944e926209277c2fe56770cdd
#
_entry.id   56c85d4944e926209277c2fe56770cdd
#
_cell.length_a   1.000
_cell.length_b   1.000
_cell.length_c   1.000
_cell.angle_alpha   90.00
_cell.angle_beta   90.00
_cell.angle_gamma   90.00
#
_symmetry.space_group_name_H-M   'P 1'
#
loop_
_entity.id
_entity.type
_entity.pdbx_description
1 polymer ?
#
loop_
_entity_poly.entity_id
_entity_poly.type
_entity_poly.pdbx_seq_one_letter_code
_entity_poly.pdbx_strand_id
1 'polypeptide(L)'
;MRALVCKEFGPTENLALEEVATPTPGKGEILMEIKATGVNFPDVLTVQGKYQFKPELPFIPGAELAGIVSAVGEGVTSRKVGDKVIATTQVGAFAEQCVVSEHTTFEMGNTMSFEQAAGFAITYGTSYYALKQQANIQPGETLLVLGAAGGVGIATIQIAKAMGATVIAAASSEEKLDFACEAGADLRINYSTENLKDKVKELTGGKGVDVVYDPVGGDFSEQAFRAIAWDGRFLVIGFASGPIPAMPLNLALLKGASLVGVFWGSWAARAPMESRKNFDELIEMIDSG
;
A
#
# COMPACT_ATOMS: atom_id res chain seq x y z
N MET A 1 29.35 0.88 0.18
CA MET A 1 28.16 0.05 -0.12
C MET A 1 27.59 0.43 -1.47
N ARG A 2 26.99 -0.52 -2.17
CA ARG A 2 26.31 -0.24 -3.44
C ARG A 2 24.92 0.34 -3.16
N ALA A 3 24.51 1.33 -3.95
CA ALA A 3 23.18 1.92 -3.87
C ALA A 3 22.73 2.40 -5.26
N LEU A 4 21.41 2.40 -5.47
CA LEU A 4 20.80 3.00 -6.63
C LEU A 4 20.62 4.50 -6.36
N VAL A 5 21.25 5.36 -7.16
CA VAL A 5 21.29 6.82 -6.90
C VAL A 5 20.49 7.57 -7.95
N CYS A 6 19.61 8.46 -7.49
CA CYS A 6 18.91 9.44 -8.29
C CYS A 6 19.66 10.78 -8.23
N LYS A 7 20.31 11.17 -9.33
CA LYS A 7 21.08 12.42 -9.42
C LYS A 7 20.25 13.59 -9.95
N GLU A 8 19.20 13.29 -10.68
CA GLU A 8 18.24 14.26 -11.24
C GLU A 8 16.86 13.62 -11.32
N PHE A 9 15.82 14.42 -11.19
CA PHE A 9 14.46 13.93 -11.42
C PHE A 9 14.23 13.62 -12.89
N GLY A 10 13.68 12.44 -13.18
CA GLY A 10 13.46 12.00 -14.55
C GLY A 10 12.99 10.54 -14.65
N PRO A 11 13.10 9.92 -15.83
CA PRO A 11 12.76 8.52 -16.02
C PRO A 11 13.66 7.62 -15.17
N THR A 12 13.13 6.46 -14.79
CA THR A 12 13.82 5.49 -13.91
C THR A 12 15.11 4.94 -14.50
N GLU A 13 15.24 5.00 -15.82
CA GLU A 13 16.45 4.59 -16.57
C GLU A 13 17.67 5.48 -16.27
N ASN A 14 17.46 6.69 -15.70
CA ASN A 14 18.54 7.58 -15.29
C ASN A 14 19.15 7.22 -13.92
N LEU A 15 18.55 6.26 -13.19
CA LEU A 15 19.11 5.78 -11.94
C LEU A 15 20.45 5.07 -12.18
N ALA A 16 21.45 5.38 -11.36
CA ALA A 16 22.78 4.81 -11.45
C ALA A 16 23.11 3.95 -10.24
N LEU A 17 23.64 2.74 -10.47
CA LEU A 17 24.21 1.93 -9.40
C LEU A 17 25.61 2.46 -9.08
N GLU A 18 25.83 2.92 -7.84
CA GLU A 18 27.07 3.56 -7.40
C GLU A 18 27.56 3.01 -6.07
N GLU A 19 28.87 3.15 -5.85
CA GLU A 19 29.49 2.96 -4.55
C GLU A 19 29.35 4.26 -3.73
N VAL A 20 28.68 4.17 -2.58
CA VAL A 20 28.50 5.28 -1.65
C VAL A 20 29.02 4.92 -0.26
N ALA A 21 29.27 5.92 0.57
CA ALA A 21 29.65 5.67 1.96
C ALA A 21 28.52 4.96 2.72
N THR A 22 28.87 3.99 3.57
CA THR A 22 27.92 3.39 4.49
C THR A 22 27.50 4.42 5.52
N PRO A 23 26.19 4.67 5.73
CA PRO A 23 25.72 5.63 6.72
C PRO A 23 25.94 5.09 8.15
N THR A 24 26.03 6.00 9.11
CA THR A 24 26.15 5.67 10.54
C THR A 24 24.85 6.07 11.24
N PRO A 25 24.25 5.20 12.07
CA PRO A 25 23.01 5.53 12.77
C PRO A 25 23.25 6.59 13.84
N GLY A 26 22.40 7.61 13.86
CA GLY A 26 22.35 8.65 14.86
C GLY A 26 21.48 8.25 16.07
N LYS A 27 21.13 9.25 16.91
CA LYS A 27 20.30 9.03 18.08
C LYS A 27 18.89 8.55 17.71
N GLY A 28 18.44 7.43 18.28
CA GLY A 28 17.13 6.81 17.99
C GLY A 28 17.04 6.12 16.63
N GLU A 29 18.18 5.92 15.96
CA GLU A 29 18.25 5.29 14.66
C GLU A 29 18.98 3.94 14.71
N ILE A 30 18.66 3.08 13.78
CA ILE A 30 19.36 1.81 13.57
C ILE A 30 19.93 1.75 12.15
N LEU A 31 21.01 1.03 11.98
CA LEU A 31 21.53 0.64 10.68
C LEU A 31 21.03 -0.78 10.37
N MET A 32 20.44 -0.95 9.20
CA MET A 32 19.96 -2.24 8.71
C MET A 32 20.83 -2.74 7.55
N GLU A 33 21.22 -4.00 7.60
CA GLU A 33 21.67 -4.76 6.44
C GLU A 33 20.40 -5.21 5.69
N ILE A 34 20.19 -4.70 4.48
CA ILE A 34 18.99 -4.96 3.69
C ILE A 34 19.10 -6.35 3.06
N LYS A 35 18.07 -7.17 3.26
CA LYS A 35 17.95 -8.49 2.62
C LYS A 35 16.99 -8.47 1.43
N ALA A 36 15.97 -7.64 1.51
CA ALA A 36 15.04 -7.37 0.42
C ALA A 36 14.44 -5.96 0.55
N THR A 37 14.04 -5.37 -0.56
CA THR A 37 13.35 -4.08 -0.61
C THR A 37 12.13 -4.18 -1.53
N GLY A 38 11.01 -3.58 -1.11
CA GLY A 38 9.81 -3.45 -1.93
C GLY A 38 9.96 -2.30 -2.93
N VAL A 39 9.42 -2.47 -4.12
CA VAL A 39 9.30 -1.41 -5.13
C VAL A 39 7.84 -1.00 -5.24
N ASN A 40 7.55 0.26 -4.97
CA ASN A 40 6.21 0.79 -4.95
C ASN A 40 6.00 1.87 -6.02
N PHE A 41 4.77 2.07 -6.43
CA PHE A 41 4.44 3.13 -7.40
C PHE A 41 4.86 4.54 -6.94
N PRO A 42 4.75 4.92 -5.66
CA PRO A 42 5.31 6.17 -5.14
C PRO A 42 6.82 6.34 -5.36
N ASP A 43 7.62 5.27 -5.35
CA ASP A 43 9.07 5.36 -5.60
C ASP A 43 9.33 5.87 -7.01
N VAL A 44 8.59 5.36 -8.00
CA VAL A 44 8.67 5.81 -9.40
C VAL A 44 8.28 7.28 -9.51
N LEU A 45 7.20 7.70 -8.85
CA LEU A 45 6.76 9.09 -8.84
C LEU A 45 7.78 10.01 -8.16
N THR A 46 8.43 9.55 -7.09
CA THR A 46 9.48 10.29 -6.37
C THR A 46 10.70 10.51 -7.27
N VAL A 47 11.17 9.46 -7.95
CA VAL A 47 12.27 9.54 -8.93
C VAL A 47 11.93 10.51 -10.07
N GLN A 48 10.67 10.53 -10.52
CA GLN A 48 10.20 11.47 -11.55
C GLN A 48 9.93 12.90 -11.04
N GLY A 49 10.07 13.16 -9.73
CA GLY A 49 9.74 14.45 -9.13
C GLY A 49 8.25 14.80 -9.15
N LYS A 50 7.38 13.79 -9.29
CA LYS A 50 5.90 13.91 -9.38
C LYS A 50 5.18 13.56 -8.08
N TYR A 51 5.90 13.04 -7.08
CA TYR A 51 5.31 12.73 -5.78
C TYR A 51 5.21 13.98 -4.90
N GLN A 52 4.35 13.94 -3.85
CA GLN A 52 4.15 15.06 -2.93
C GLN A 52 5.41 15.40 -2.14
N PHE A 53 6.20 14.40 -1.78
CA PHE A 53 7.51 14.56 -1.18
C PHE A 53 8.58 14.56 -2.25
N LYS A 54 9.44 15.58 -2.24
CA LYS A 54 10.57 15.74 -3.18
C LYS A 54 11.86 15.78 -2.38
N PRO A 55 12.64 14.67 -2.37
CA PRO A 55 13.94 14.64 -1.72
C PRO A 55 14.93 15.64 -2.35
N GLU A 56 15.92 16.06 -1.56
CA GLU A 56 17.08 16.77 -2.11
C GLU A 56 17.94 15.82 -2.95
N LEU A 57 18.42 16.32 -4.09
CA LEU A 57 19.30 15.57 -5.00
C LEU A 57 20.77 15.73 -4.58
N PRO A 58 21.62 14.68 -4.69
CA PRO A 58 21.26 13.30 -5.05
C PRO A 58 20.65 12.53 -3.87
N PHE A 59 19.79 11.54 -4.15
CA PHE A 59 19.23 10.67 -3.12
C PHE A 59 19.16 9.20 -3.58
N ILE A 60 19.01 8.29 -2.62
CA ILE A 60 18.77 6.87 -2.85
C ILE A 60 17.27 6.63 -2.74
N PRO A 61 16.56 6.15 -3.78
CA PRO A 61 15.13 5.87 -3.69
C PRO A 61 14.79 4.67 -2.81
N GLY A 62 13.49 4.34 -2.74
CA GLY A 62 12.95 3.19 -1.99
C GLY A 62 12.47 3.57 -0.60
N ALA A 63 11.24 3.15 -0.28
CA ALA A 63 10.53 3.57 0.93
C ALA A 63 10.23 2.42 1.90
N GLU A 64 10.45 1.15 1.54
CA GLU A 64 10.28 0.02 2.44
C GLU A 64 11.34 -1.05 2.22
N LEU A 65 11.67 -1.76 3.30
CA LEU A 65 12.73 -2.77 3.32
C LEU A 65 12.51 -3.79 4.42
N ALA A 66 13.12 -4.96 4.26
CA ALA A 66 13.27 -5.95 5.31
C ALA A 66 14.72 -6.37 5.41
N GLY A 67 15.20 -6.59 6.62
CA GLY A 67 16.59 -6.91 6.84
C GLY A 67 16.93 -7.18 8.30
N ILE A 68 18.22 -7.11 8.59
CA ILE A 68 18.79 -7.41 9.90
C ILE A 68 19.44 -6.14 10.46
N VAL A 69 19.15 -5.84 11.72
CA VAL A 69 19.81 -4.74 12.44
C VAL A 69 21.30 -5.03 12.59
N SER A 70 22.16 -4.23 12.00
CA SER A 70 23.62 -4.38 12.02
C SER A 70 24.32 -3.45 13.03
N ALA A 71 23.70 -2.28 13.33
CA ALA A 71 24.16 -1.38 14.39
C ALA A 71 22.98 -0.59 14.97
N VAL A 72 23.14 -0.11 16.19
CA VAL A 72 22.16 0.74 16.88
C VAL A 72 22.82 2.04 17.31
N GLY A 73 22.10 3.14 17.15
CA GLY A 73 22.52 4.46 17.61
C GLY A 73 22.22 4.71 19.10
N GLU A 74 22.64 5.87 19.58
CA GLU A 74 22.40 6.28 20.97
C GLU A 74 20.90 6.35 21.27
N GLY A 75 20.49 5.83 22.43
CA GLY A 75 19.11 5.92 22.92
C GLY A 75 18.13 4.92 22.30
N VAL A 76 18.54 4.07 21.38
CA VAL A 76 17.72 2.96 20.85
C VAL A 76 17.46 1.96 21.98
N THR A 77 16.19 1.63 22.20
CA THR A 77 15.75 0.72 23.27
C THR A 77 14.86 -0.41 22.78
N SER A 78 14.21 -0.24 21.63
CA SER A 78 13.24 -1.20 21.11
C SER A 78 13.85 -2.21 20.10
N ARG A 79 15.13 -2.04 19.74
CA ARG A 79 15.83 -2.90 18.77
C ARG A 79 17.25 -3.19 19.24
N LYS A 80 17.79 -4.33 18.80
CA LYS A 80 19.17 -4.75 19.03
C LYS A 80 19.78 -5.35 17.76
N VAL A 81 21.12 -5.40 17.72
CA VAL A 81 21.87 -6.06 16.64
C VAL A 81 21.41 -7.52 16.51
N GLY A 82 21.14 -7.94 15.29
CA GLY A 82 20.64 -9.28 14.94
C GLY A 82 19.12 -9.40 14.81
N ASP A 83 18.34 -8.38 15.23
CA ASP A 83 16.88 -8.41 15.05
C ASP A 83 16.52 -8.38 13.56
N LYS A 84 15.54 -9.23 13.18
CA LYS A 84 14.93 -9.24 11.85
C LYS A 84 13.75 -8.31 11.86
N VAL A 85 13.76 -7.30 11.03
CA VAL A 85 12.73 -6.25 11.04
C VAL A 85 12.29 -5.85 9.64
N ILE A 86 11.05 -5.41 9.56
CA ILE A 86 10.49 -4.62 8.46
C ILE A 86 10.69 -3.16 8.83
N ALA A 87 11.01 -2.32 7.86
CA ALA A 87 11.13 -0.89 8.10
C ALA A 87 10.51 -0.07 6.98
N THR A 88 10.05 1.13 7.34
CA THR A 88 9.65 2.14 6.37
C THR A 88 10.52 3.38 6.53
N THR A 89 10.80 4.02 5.40
CA THR A 89 11.54 5.27 5.31
C THR A 89 10.94 6.16 4.24
N GLN A 90 11.39 7.39 4.10
CA GLN A 90 10.99 8.23 2.96
C GLN A 90 11.79 7.91 1.70
N VAL A 91 13.09 7.61 1.88
CA VAL A 91 14.06 7.26 0.84
C VAL A 91 15.18 6.43 1.48
N GLY A 92 16.01 5.77 0.67
CA GLY A 92 17.21 5.08 1.16
C GLY A 92 17.17 3.56 1.05
N ALA A 93 16.02 2.94 0.73
CA ALA A 93 15.88 1.50 0.77
C ALA A 93 16.54 0.77 -0.43
N PHE A 94 16.82 1.45 -1.56
CA PHE A 94 17.46 0.82 -2.71
C PHE A 94 18.99 0.82 -2.59
N ALA A 95 19.49 0.23 -1.50
CA ALA A 95 20.89 0.12 -1.15
C ALA A 95 21.18 -1.20 -0.41
N GLU A 96 22.46 -1.51 -0.15
CA GLU A 96 22.82 -2.66 0.67
C GLU A 96 22.59 -2.43 2.17
N GLN A 97 22.61 -1.16 2.61
CA GLN A 97 22.35 -0.77 3.99
C GLN A 97 21.55 0.55 4.04
N CYS A 98 20.72 0.69 5.07
CA CYS A 98 19.91 1.89 5.28
C CYS A 98 19.84 2.23 6.76
N VAL A 99 19.92 3.52 7.09
CA VAL A 99 19.60 4.03 8.42
C VAL A 99 18.13 4.36 8.49
N VAL A 100 17.44 3.86 9.51
CA VAL A 100 16.03 4.11 9.76
C VAL A 100 15.79 4.43 11.24
N SER A 101 14.72 5.17 11.54
CA SER A 101 14.29 5.37 12.93
C SER A 101 13.81 4.04 13.54
N GLU A 102 14.17 3.76 14.81
CA GLU A 102 13.62 2.60 15.51
C GLU A 102 12.08 2.61 15.55
N HIS A 103 11.45 3.79 15.52
CA HIS A 103 9.99 3.94 15.56
C HIS A 103 9.27 3.57 14.26
N THR A 104 9.98 3.55 13.13
CA THR A 104 9.44 3.12 11.83
C THR A 104 9.81 1.67 11.49
N THR A 105 10.20 0.89 12.48
CA THR A 105 10.50 -0.53 12.35
C THR A 105 9.44 -1.40 13.02
N PHE A 106 9.14 -2.53 12.41
CA PHE A 106 8.18 -3.52 12.89
C PHE A 106 8.86 -4.89 12.96
N GLU A 107 8.39 -5.75 13.86
CA GLU A 107 8.87 -7.11 13.92
C GLU A 107 8.49 -7.86 12.64
N MET A 108 9.39 -8.66 12.14
CA MET A 108 9.11 -9.56 11.04
C MET A 108 8.43 -10.81 11.62
N GLY A 109 7.24 -11.13 11.13
CA GLY A 109 6.52 -12.34 11.56
C GLY A 109 7.37 -13.61 11.39
N ASN A 110 7.06 -14.63 12.17
CA ASN A 110 7.85 -15.87 12.22
C ASN A 110 7.80 -16.68 10.92
N THR A 111 6.77 -16.49 10.11
CA THR A 111 6.50 -17.26 8.89
C THR A 111 6.94 -16.54 7.61
N MET A 112 7.25 -15.24 7.67
CA MET A 112 7.60 -14.45 6.49
C MET A 112 9.06 -14.67 6.04
N SER A 113 9.28 -14.76 4.73
CA SER A 113 10.61 -14.53 4.13
C SER A 113 10.94 -13.03 4.10
N PHE A 114 12.19 -12.67 3.89
CA PHE A 114 12.57 -11.25 3.75
C PHE A 114 11.91 -10.59 2.54
N GLU A 115 11.70 -11.33 1.45
CA GLU A 115 11.02 -10.85 0.24
C GLU A 115 9.56 -10.53 0.51
N GLN A 116 8.84 -11.40 1.24
CA GLN A 116 7.46 -11.14 1.67
C GLN A 116 7.40 -9.93 2.62
N ALA A 117 8.29 -9.89 3.60
CA ALA A 117 8.37 -8.81 4.58
C ALA A 117 8.70 -7.44 3.94
N ALA A 118 9.53 -7.42 2.90
CA ALA A 118 9.91 -6.19 2.20
C ALA A 118 8.79 -5.56 1.38
N GLY A 119 7.80 -6.34 0.93
CA GLY A 119 6.62 -5.82 0.21
C GLY A 119 5.38 -5.64 1.10
N PHE A 120 5.54 -5.74 2.41
CA PHE A 120 4.42 -5.83 3.35
C PHE A 120 3.96 -4.48 3.91
N ALA A 121 4.91 -3.63 4.34
CA ALA A 121 4.57 -2.47 5.15
C ALA A 121 3.69 -1.46 4.41
N ILE A 122 4.03 -1.09 3.18
CA ILE A 122 3.28 -0.09 2.41
C ILE A 122 1.96 -0.67 1.94
N THR A 123 1.95 -1.89 1.41
CA THR A 123 0.76 -2.50 0.81
C THR A 123 -0.28 -2.87 1.86
N TYR A 124 0.10 -3.64 2.89
CA TYR A 124 -0.82 -4.06 3.95
C TYR A 124 -1.13 -2.93 4.93
N GLY A 125 -0.15 -2.08 5.28
CA GLY A 125 -0.37 -0.93 6.13
C GLY A 125 -1.39 0.05 5.54
N THR A 126 -1.27 0.36 4.23
CA THR A 126 -2.23 1.20 3.52
C THR A 126 -3.62 0.57 3.49
N SER A 127 -3.70 -0.71 3.12
CA SER A 127 -4.98 -1.41 2.94
C SER A 127 -5.68 -1.64 4.28
N TYR A 128 -4.95 -1.96 5.34
CA TYR A 128 -5.52 -2.15 6.67
C TYR A 128 -6.08 -0.84 7.24
N TYR A 129 -5.31 0.25 7.13
CA TYR A 129 -5.78 1.59 7.49
C TYR A 129 -7.03 1.99 6.71
N ALA A 130 -7.04 1.73 5.40
CA ALA A 130 -8.16 2.03 4.53
C ALA A 130 -9.45 1.29 4.96
N LEU A 131 -9.34 -0.01 5.22
CA LEU A 131 -10.50 -0.84 5.54
C LEU A 131 -10.95 -0.68 6.99
N LYS A 132 -10.01 -0.64 7.95
CA LYS A 132 -10.31 -0.59 9.38
C LYS A 132 -10.72 0.81 9.84
N GLN A 133 -9.85 1.83 9.67
CA GLN A 133 -10.10 3.16 10.19
C GLN A 133 -10.94 4.03 9.26
N GLN A 134 -10.69 3.99 7.95
CA GLN A 134 -11.36 4.90 7.01
C GLN A 134 -12.72 4.37 6.56
N ALA A 135 -12.81 3.13 6.14
CA ALA A 135 -14.08 2.52 5.75
C ALA A 135 -14.88 1.99 6.94
N ASN A 136 -14.22 1.60 8.03
CA ASN A 136 -14.83 0.83 9.11
C ASN A 136 -15.67 -0.34 8.57
N ILE A 137 -15.03 -1.13 7.68
CA ILE A 137 -15.72 -2.21 6.96
C ILE A 137 -16.26 -3.25 7.92
N GLN A 138 -17.50 -3.71 7.69
CA GLN A 138 -18.17 -4.66 8.54
C GLN A 138 -18.26 -6.05 7.87
N PRO A 139 -18.30 -7.13 8.65
CA PRO A 139 -18.56 -8.46 8.11
C PRO A 139 -19.87 -8.49 7.31
N GLY A 140 -19.84 -9.13 6.12
CA GLY A 140 -20.98 -9.21 5.22
C GLY A 140 -21.15 -8.02 4.26
N GLU A 141 -20.37 -6.95 4.39
CA GLU A 141 -20.33 -5.87 3.40
C GLU A 141 -19.64 -6.33 2.10
N THR A 142 -20.00 -5.70 0.99
CA THR A 142 -19.42 -5.98 -0.33
C THR A 142 -18.41 -4.89 -0.69
N LEU A 143 -17.18 -5.31 -0.96
CA LEU A 143 -16.06 -4.46 -1.36
C LEU A 143 -15.75 -4.65 -2.84
N LEU A 144 -15.69 -3.57 -3.61
CA LEU A 144 -15.11 -3.55 -4.95
C LEU A 144 -13.65 -3.09 -4.88
N VAL A 145 -12.74 -3.88 -5.41
CA VAL A 145 -11.31 -3.56 -5.50
C VAL A 145 -10.93 -3.30 -6.96
N LEU A 146 -10.61 -2.06 -7.31
CA LEU A 146 -10.05 -1.72 -8.62
C LEU A 146 -8.54 -2.04 -8.63
N GLY A 147 -8.01 -2.42 -9.80
CA GLY A 147 -6.61 -2.82 -9.92
C GLY A 147 -6.25 -3.99 -9.00
N ALA A 148 -7.16 -4.94 -8.88
CA ALA A 148 -7.18 -6.00 -7.87
C ALA A 148 -5.91 -6.87 -7.83
N ALA A 149 -5.19 -7.03 -8.95
CA ALA A 149 -3.94 -7.81 -9.03
C ALA A 149 -2.68 -6.99 -8.68
N GLY A 150 -2.80 -5.69 -8.36
CA GLY A 150 -1.69 -4.88 -7.87
C GLY A 150 -1.38 -5.17 -6.39
N GLY A 151 -0.19 -4.76 -5.91
CA GLY A 151 0.24 -5.04 -4.53
C GLY A 151 -0.78 -4.61 -3.46
N VAL A 152 -1.28 -3.37 -3.51
CA VAL A 152 -2.33 -2.91 -2.59
C VAL A 152 -3.68 -3.60 -2.85
N GLY A 153 -3.96 -4.03 -4.10
CA GLY A 153 -5.18 -4.77 -4.45
C GLY A 153 -5.21 -6.15 -3.78
N ILE A 154 -4.14 -6.92 -3.92
CA ILE A 154 -3.98 -8.24 -3.29
C ILE A 154 -4.05 -8.12 -1.76
N ALA A 155 -3.30 -7.18 -1.17
CA ALA A 155 -3.34 -6.94 0.28
C ALA A 155 -4.77 -6.61 0.75
N THR A 156 -5.49 -5.77 -0.01
CA THR A 156 -6.88 -5.40 0.30
C THR A 156 -7.82 -6.60 0.25
N ILE A 157 -7.68 -7.47 -0.77
CA ILE A 157 -8.50 -8.69 -0.90
C ILE A 157 -8.30 -9.58 0.34
N GLN A 158 -7.06 -9.91 0.67
CA GLN A 158 -6.74 -10.79 1.80
C GLN A 158 -7.24 -10.23 3.13
N ILE A 159 -7.00 -8.95 3.40
CA ILE A 159 -7.46 -8.27 4.63
C ILE A 159 -9.00 -8.25 4.68
N ALA A 160 -9.66 -7.89 3.58
CA ALA A 160 -11.13 -7.82 3.52
C ALA A 160 -11.76 -9.21 3.77
N LYS A 161 -11.16 -10.27 3.22
CA LYS A 161 -11.61 -11.64 3.48
C LYS A 161 -11.44 -12.03 4.94
N ALA A 162 -10.31 -11.70 5.56
CA ALA A 162 -10.09 -11.91 6.99
C ALA A 162 -11.08 -11.12 7.86
N MET A 163 -11.54 -9.95 7.39
CA MET A 163 -12.59 -9.13 8.04
C MET A 163 -14.02 -9.59 7.73
N GLY A 164 -14.22 -10.66 6.95
CA GLY A 164 -15.53 -11.23 6.66
C GLY A 164 -16.33 -10.52 5.55
N ALA A 165 -15.68 -9.72 4.71
CA ALA A 165 -16.32 -9.06 3.57
C ALA A 165 -16.46 -10.00 2.36
N THR A 166 -17.42 -9.67 1.48
CA THR A 166 -17.51 -10.23 0.13
C THR A 166 -16.72 -9.33 -0.82
N VAL A 167 -15.77 -9.90 -1.58
CA VAL A 167 -14.85 -9.12 -2.41
C VAL A 167 -15.13 -9.34 -3.90
N ILE A 168 -15.35 -8.24 -4.62
CA ILE A 168 -15.40 -8.18 -6.09
C ILE A 168 -14.06 -7.64 -6.58
N ALA A 169 -13.26 -8.47 -7.24
CA ALA A 169 -12.01 -8.06 -7.87
C ALA A 169 -12.28 -7.48 -9.27
N ALA A 170 -11.72 -6.32 -9.59
CA ALA A 170 -11.79 -5.74 -10.92
C ALA A 170 -10.37 -5.50 -11.48
N ALA A 171 -10.09 -6.08 -12.65
CA ALA A 171 -8.80 -5.99 -13.34
C ALA A 171 -8.95 -5.96 -14.86
N SER A 172 -7.82 -5.79 -15.58
CA SER A 172 -7.79 -5.58 -17.03
C SER A 172 -7.61 -6.86 -17.86
N SER A 173 -7.42 -8.02 -17.24
CA SER A 173 -7.26 -9.30 -17.93
C SER A 173 -7.69 -10.47 -17.05
N GLU A 174 -8.00 -11.60 -17.68
CA GLU A 174 -8.39 -12.82 -16.97
C GLU A 174 -7.24 -13.34 -16.09
N GLU A 175 -5.98 -13.32 -16.55
CA GLU A 175 -4.82 -13.72 -15.79
C GLU A 175 -4.71 -12.93 -14.46
N LYS A 176 -4.94 -11.62 -14.51
CA LYS A 176 -4.96 -10.77 -13.30
C LYS A 176 -6.12 -11.10 -12.38
N LEU A 177 -7.26 -11.45 -12.95
CA LEU A 177 -8.44 -11.85 -12.19
C LEU A 177 -8.26 -13.22 -11.52
N ASP A 178 -7.65 -14.17 -12.23
CA ASP A 178 -7.31 -15.48 -11.66
C ASP A 178 -6.39 -15.31 -10.44
N PHE A 179 -5.34 -14.49 -10.56
CA PHE A 179 -4.46 -14.15 -9.45
C PHE A 179 -5.19 -13.48 -8.27
N ALA A 180 -6.13 -12.58 -8.54
CA ALA A 180 -6.95 -11.96 -7.50
C ALA A 180 -7.91 -12.96 -6.82
N CYS A 181 -8.45 -13.92 -7.57
CA CYS A 181 -9.28 -15.00 -7.03
C CYS A 181 -8.47 -15.98 -6.17
N GLU A 182 -7.25 -16.32 -6.58
CA GLU A 182 -6.31 -17.10 -5.76
C GLU A 182 -6.00 -16.41 -4.42
N ALA A 183 -5.98 -15.07 -4.41
CA ALA A 183 -5.82 -14.29 -3.19
C ALA A 183 -7.09 -14.20 -2.32
N GLY A 184 -8.23 -14.76 -2.79
CA GLY A 184 -9.46 -14.89 -2.03
C GLY A 184 -10.65 -14.05 -2.52
N ALA A 185 -10.58 -13.37 -3.68
CA ALA A 185 -11.73 -12.65 -4.20
C ALA A 185 -12.88 -13.60 -4.56
N ASP A 186 -14.11 -13.24 -4.18
CA ASP A 186 -15.31 -14.08 -4.37
C ASP A 186 -15.89 -13.92 -5.77
N LEU A 187 -15.82 -12.72 -6.35
CA LEU A 187 -16.39 -12.35 -7.63
C LEU A 187 -15.37 -11.54 -8.43
N ARG A 188 -15.53 -11.51 -9.75
CA ARG A 188 -14.56 -10.85 -10.63
C ARG A 188 -15.23 -10.07 -11.76
N ILE A 189 -14.58 -9.00 -12.22
CA ILE A 189 -15.00 -8.14 -13.35
C ILE A 189 -13.78 -7.81 -14.21
N ASN A 190 -13.85 -8.14 -15.49
CA ASN A 190 -12.86 -7.70 -16.47
C ASN A 190 -13.30 -6.37 -17.09
N TYR A 191 -12.82 -5.25 -16.54
CA TYR A 191 -13.24 -3.93 -17.01
C TYR A 191 -12.70 -3.54 -18.39
N SER A 192 -11.85 -4.38 -19.04
CA SER A 192 -11.47 -4.20 -20.45
C SER A 192 -12.54 -4.69 -21.42
N THR A 193 -13.40 -5.62 -20.99
CA THR A 193 -14.42 -6.27 -21.82
C THR A 193 -15.85 -6.06 -21.31
N GLU A 194 -16.01 -5.69 -20.03
CA GLU A 194 -17.29 -5.51 -19.35
C GLU A 194 -17.45 -4.05 -18.88
N ASN A 195 -18.70 -3.55 -18.88
CA ASN A 195 -18.99 -2.27 -18.25
C ASN A 195 -18.98 -2.43 -16.73
N LEU A 196 -18.03 -1.77 -16.08
CA LEU A 196 -17.79 -1.91 -14.62
C LEU A 196 -19.05 -1.64 -13.79
N LYS A 197 -19.74 -0.51 -14.06
CA LYS A 197 -20.94 -0.12 -13.32
C LYS A 197 -22.06 -1.15 -13.46
N ASP A 198 -22.33 -1.59 -14.70
CA ASP A 198 -23.45 -2.46 -14.98
C ASP A 198 -23.19 -3.86 -14.41
N LYS A 199 -21.93 -4.33 -14.49
CA LYS A 199 -21.54 -5.63 -13.94
C LYS A 199 -21.58 -5.64 -12.41
N VAL A 200 -21.14 -4.58 -11.73
CA VAL A 200 -21.30 -4.45 -10.28
C VAL A 200 -22.78 -4.51 -9.91
N LYS A 201 -23.66 -3.81 -10.64
CA LYS A 201 -25.12 -3.85 -10.38
C LYS A 201 -25.71 -5.24 -10.57
N GLU A 202 -25.29 -5.96 -11.61
CA GLU A 202 -25.70 -7.35 -11.86
C GLU A 202 -25.30 -8.24 -10.68
N LEU A 203 -24.00 -8.22 -10.28
CA LEU A 203 -23.45 -9.06 -9.21
C LEU A 203 -24.04 -8.78 -7.83
N THR A 204 -24.53 -7.56 -7.59
CA THR A 204 -25.11 -7.13 -6.31
C THR A 204 -26.63 -7.06 -6.30
N GLY A 205 -27.31 -7.64 -7.30
CA GLY A 205 -28.78 -7.60 -7.42
C GLY A 205 -29.36 -6.17 -7.47
N GLY A 206 -28.60 -5.22 -8.01
CA GLY A 206 -28.98 -3.81 -8.12
C GLY A 206 -28.64 -2.93 -6.89
N LYS A 207 -28.28 -3.51 -5.74
CA LYS A 207 -27.92 -2.79 -4.52
C LYS A 207 -26.68 -1.89 -4.72
N GLY A 208 -25.66 -2.39 -5.37
CA GLY A 208 -24.31 -1.81 -5.45
C GLY A 208 -23.41 -2.29 -4.31
N VAL A 209 -22.17 -1.78 -4.27
CA VAL A 209 -21.16 -2.17 -3.29
C VAL A 209 -21.10 -1.20 -2.12
N ASP A 210 -20.86 -1.71 -0.92
CA ASP A 210 -20.82 -0.91 0.30
C ASP A 210 -19.50 -0.10 0.38
N VAL A 211 -18.40 -0.65 -0.16
CA VAL A 211 -17.09 0.00 -0.18
C VAL A 211 -16.46 -0.14 -1.57
N VAL A 212 -15.81 0.93 -2.04
CA VAL A 212 -14.93 0.90 -3.22
C VAL A 212 -13.51 1.22 -2.77
N TYR A 213 -12.53 0.41 -3.17
CA TYR A 213 -11.10 0.65 -2.97
C TYR A 213 -10.46 0.99 -4.33
N ASP A 214 -10.08 2.25 -4.52
CA ASP A 214 -9.61 2.76 -5.82
C ASP A 214 -8.15 3.25 -5.79
N PRO A 215 -7.17 2.41 -6.17
CA PRO A 215 -5.79 2.81 -6.43
C PRO A 215 -5.54 3.21 -7.88
N VAL A 216 -6.54 3.10 -8.77
CA VAL A 216 -6.40 3.24 -10.23
C VAL A 216 -6.70 4.65 -10.70
N GLY A 217 -7.80 5.23 -10.23
CA GLY A 217 -8.24 6.54 -10.71
C GLY A 217 -8.81 6.53 -12.14
N GLY A 218 -8.75 7.68 -12.81
CA GLY A 218 -9.19 7.83 -14.19
C GLY A 218 -10.69 7.57 -14.39
N ASP A 219 -11.04 7.05 -15.56
CA ASP A 219 -12.44 6.84 -15.98
C ASP A 219 -13.19 5.77 -15.18
N PHE A 220 -12.46 4.88 -14.50
CA PHE A 220 -13.07 3.83 -13.68
C PHE A 220 -13.64 4.35 -12.37
N SER A 221 -13.08 5.43 -11.81
CA SER A 221 -13.54 6.01 -10.54
C SER A 221 -15.00 6.43 -10.58
N GLU A 222 -15.43 7.15 -11.63
CA GLU A 222 -16.82 7.57 -11.76
C GLU A 222 -17.75 6.36 -11.96
N GLN A 223 -17.36 5.37 -12.76
CA GLN A 223 -18.16 4.17 -12.98
C GLN A 223 -18.36 3.39 -11.67
N ALA A 224 -17.28 3.21 -10.89
CA ALA A 224 -17.33 2.55 -9.59
C ALA A 224 -18.21 3.35 -8.60
N PHE A 225 -18.06 4.68 -8.56
CA PHE A 225 -18.90 5.52 -7.70
C PHE A 225 -20.38 5.47 -8.09
N ARG A 226 -20.71 5.39 -9.39
CA ARG A 226 -22.09 5.18 -9.85
C ARG A 226 -22.67 3.83 -9.44
N ALA A 227 -21.83 2.85 -9.18
CA ALA A 227 -22.21 1.52 -8.73
C ALA A 227 -22.19 1.33 -7.21
N ILE A 228 -21.82 2.36 -6.45
CA ILE A 228 -21.81 2.32 -4.98
C ILE A 228 -23.25 2.21 -4.42
N ALA A 229 -23.42 1.54 -3.29
CA ALA A 229 -24.68 1.43 -2.57
C ALA A 229 -25.06 2.75 -1.87
N TRP A 230 -26.25 2.81 -1.31
CA TRP A 230 -26.64 3.89 -0.41
C TRP A 230 -25.73 3.89 0.83
N ASP A 231 -25.28 5.08 1.25
CA ASP A 231 -24.35 5.27 2.38
C ASP A 231 -22.98 4.58 2.22
N GLY A 232 -22.58 4.28 0.96
CA GLY A 232 -21.32 3.62 0.65
C GLY A 232 -20.12 4.55 0.83
N ARG A 233 -18.91 3.94 0.92
CA ARG A 233 -17.63 4.65 1.10
C ARG A 233 -16.72 4.39 -0.09
N PHE A 234 -16.31 5.44 -0.77
CA PHE A 234 -15.34 5.38 -1.87
C PHE A 234 -13.96 5.80 -1.36
N LEU A 235 -13.04 4.85 -1.26
CA LEU A 235 -11.70 5.06 -0.74
C LEU A 235 -10.77 5.48 -1.88
N VAL A 236 -10.26 6.70 -1.80
CA VAL A 236 -9.28 7.25 -2.74
C VAL A 236 -7.88 6.86 -2.27
N ILE A 237 -7.26 5.89 -2.95
CA ILE A 237 -5.95 5.33 -2.59
C ILE A 237 -4.85 5.92 -3.48
N GLY A 238 -5.11 6.04 -4.79
CA GLY A 238 -4.11 6.49 -5.74
C GLY A 238 -4.66 6.68 -7.15
N PHE A 239 -3.76 7.00 -8.08
CA PHE A 239 -4.09 7.34 -9.46
C PHE A 239 -3.12 6.64 -10.42
N ALA A 240 -3.01 5.32 -10.31
CA ALA A 240 -2.05 4.52 -11.09
C ALA A 240 -2.29 4.61 -12.61
N SER A 241 -3.50 4.94 -13.06
CA SER A 241 -3.79 5.20 -14.47
C SER A 241 -3.24 6.56 -14.98
N GLY A 242 -2.82 7.43 -14.06
CA GLY A 242 -2.27 8.77 -14.33
C GLY A 242 -3.26 9.91 -14.14
N PRO A 243 -4.39 9.99 -14.83
CA PRO A 243 -5.34 11.07 -14.66
C PRO A 243 -6.04 11.07 -13.30
N ILE A 244 -6.09 12.23 -12.65
CA ILE A 244 -6.89 12.43 -11.43
C ILE A 244 -8.34 12.66 -11.87
N PRO A 245 -9.32 11.84 -11.41
CA PRO A 245 -10.71 11.94 -11.82
C PRO A 245 -11.38 13.19 -11.27
N ALA A 246 -12.25 13.80 -12.08
CA ALA A 246 -13.16 14.86 -11.64
C ALA A 246 -14.52 14.24 -11.28
N MET A 247 -14.79 14.04 -9.99
CA MET A 247 -16.02 13.40 -9.52
C MET A 247 -17.19 14.38 -9.48
N PRO A 248 -18.33 14.08 -10.14
CA PRO A 248 -19.53 14.88 -10.02
C PRO A 248 -20.12 14.78 -8.60
N LEU A 249 -20.02 15.85 -7.80
CA LEU A 249 -20.42 15.87 -6.38
C LEU A 249 -21.90 15.56 -6.14
N ASN A 250 -22.76 15.79 -7.14
CA ASN A 250 -24.18 15.40 -7.06
C ASN A 250 -24.38 13.88 -6.90
N LEU A 251 -23.42 13.06 -7.32
CA LEU A 251 -23.49 11.61 -7.13
C LEU A 251 -23.38 11.24 -5.63
N ALA A 252 -22.50 11.93 -4.90
CA ALA A 252 -22.38 11.75 -3.46
C ALA A 252 -23.69 12.13 -2.74
N LEU A 253 -24.28 13.29 -3.10
CA LEU A 253 -25.57 13.73 -2.58
C LEU A 253 -26.69 12.69 -2.82
N LEU A 254 -26.81 12.20 -4.07
CA LEU A 254 -27.89 11.29 -4.48
C LEU A 254 -27.81 9.90 -3.86
N LYS A 255 -26.64 9.52 -3.34
CA LYS A 255 -26.40 8.19 -2.75
C LYS A 255 -26.11 8.24 -1.25
N GLY A 256 -26.07 9.42 -0.64
CA GLY A 256 -25.60 9.60 0.73
C GLY A 256 -24.16 9.09 0.93
N ALA A 257 -23.41 8.88 -0.16
CA ALA A 257 -22.11 8.21 -0.14
C ALA A 257 -20.97 9.19 0.17
N SER A 258 -19.88 8.65 0.72
CA SER A 258 -18.70 9.42 1.10
C SER A 258 -17.54 9.18 0.14
N LEU A 259 -16.77 10.25 -0.17
CA LEU A 259 -15.44 10.18 -0.77
C LEU A 259 -14.42 10.31 0.36
N VAL A 260 -13.62 9.28 0.58
CA VAL A 260 -12.72 9.17 1.73
C VAL A 260 -11.27 9.07 1.26
N GLY A 261 -10.45 10.05 1.63
CA GLY A 261 -9.03 10.05 1.31
C GLY A 261 -8.25 9.07 2.18
N VAL A 262 -7.35 8.31 1.58
CA VAL A 262 -6.46 7.37 2.26
C VAL A 262 -5.01 7.78 2.04
N PHE A 263 -4.41 8.43 3.05
CA PHE A 263 -3.00 8.78 3.02
C PHE A 263 -2.29 8.18 4.24
N TRP A 264 -2.05 6.86 4.15
CA TRP A 264 -1.50 6.06 5.24
C TRP A 264 -0.20 6.62 5.83
N GLY A 265 0.80 6.95 5.02
CA GLY A 265 2.10 7.45 5.51
C GLY A 265 1.95 8.71 6.37
N SER A 266 1.07 9.63 5.97
CA SER A 266 0.77 10.83 6.75
C SER A 266 0.01 10.53 8.03
N TRP A 267 -0.91 9.56 8.02
CA TRP A 267 -1.62 9.11 9.21
C TRP A 267 -0.68 8.40 10.17
N ALA A 268 0.15 7.48 9.70
CA ALA A 268 1.11 6.72 10.53
C ALA A 268 2.08 7.65 11.28
N ALA A 269 2.52 8.74 10.64
CA ALA A 269 3.36 9.75 11.28
C ALA A 269 2.61 10.55 12.38
N ARG A 270 1.29 10.73 12.26
CA ARG A 270 0.45 11.46 13.24
C ARG A 270 -0.07 10.58 14.35
N ALA A 271 -0.24 9.28 14.10
CA ALA A 271 -0.78 8.29 15.03
C ALA A 271 0.13 7.06 15.13
N PRO A 272 1.40 7.22 15.55
CA PRO A 272 2.40 6.14 15.49
C PRO A 272 2.04 4.94 16.37
N MET A 273 1.38 5.15 17.51
CA MET A 273 0.95 4.07 18.39
C MET A 273 -0.18 3.22 17.76
N GLU A 274 -1.12 3.86 17.08
CA GLU A 274 -2.20 3.17 16.37
C GLU A 274 -1.67 2.45 15.14
N SER A 275 -0.72 3.07 14.42
CA SER A 275 -0.04 2.42 13.30
C SER A 275 0.70 1.15 13.75
N ARG A 276 1.43 1.22 14.87
CA ARG A 276 2.09 0.04 15.44
C ARG A 276 1.08 -1.06 15.78
N LYS A 277 -0.01 -0.70 16.47
CA LYS A 277 -1.06 -1.67 16.80
C LYS A 277 -1.65 -2.34 15.54
N ASN A 278 -1.84 -1.58 14.46
CA ASN A 278 -2.28 -2.15 13.19
C ASN A 278 -1.28 -3.18 12.65
N PHE A 279 0.03 -2.91 12.76
CA PHE A 279 1.05 -3.86 12.33
C PHE A 279 1.09 -5.10 13.21
N ASP A 280 0.97 -4.96 14.53
CA ASP A 280 0.93 -6.09 15.46
C ASP A 280 -0.25 -7.03 15.10
N GLU A 281 -1.44 -6.46 14.84
CA GLU A 281 -2.62 -7.21 14.41
C GLU A 281 -2.42 -7.90 13.04
N LEU A 282 -1.78 -7.21 12.08
CA LEU A 282 -1.49 -7.78 10.76
C LEU A 282 -0.47 -8.94 10.84
N ILE A 283 0.55 -8.81 11.67
CA ILE A 283 1.54 -9.88 11.89
C ILE A 283 0.86 -11.08 12.56
N GLU A 284 -0.01 -10.85 13.56
CA GLU A 284 -0.78 -11.91 14.20
C GLU A 284 -1.67 -12.65 13.20
N MET A 285 -2.35 -11.93 12.29
CA MET A 285 -3.14 -12.54 11.22
C MET A 285 -2.30 -13.46 10.33
N ILE A 286 -1.09 -13.03 9.94
CA ILE A 286 -0.19 -13.82 9.09
C ILE A 286 0.36 -15.03 9.83
N ASP A 287 0.77 -14.87 11.07
CA ASP A 287 1.34 -15.97 11.87
C ASP A 287 0.28 -17.01 12.25
N SER A 288 -1.01 -16.64 12.23
CA SER A 288 -2.13 -17.57 12.48
C SER A 288 -2.60 -18.33 11.25
N GLY A 289 -2.23 -17.95 10.04
CA GLY A 289 -2.57 -18.61 8.76
C GLY A 289 -3.72 -17.93 8.04
#